data_e8f14c779864daeded1001009cfc32fe
#
_entry.id   e8f14c779864daeded1001009cfc32fe
#
_cell.length_a   1.000
_cell.length_b   1.000
_cell.length_c   1.000
_cell.angle_alpha   90.00
_cell.angle_beta   90.00
_cell.angle_gamma   90.00
#
_symmetry.space_group_name_H-M   'P 1'
#
loop_
_entity.id
_entity.type
_entity.pdbx_description
1 polymer ?
#
loop_
_entity_poly.entity_id
_entity_poly.type
_entity_poly.pdbx_seq_one_letter_code
_entity_poly.pdbx_strand_id
1 'polypeptide(L)'
;MDYAEDITAERVRRVMVGYSYKGRVREELYHKGLTSANLPKVPQFLEEANSIREANVERFTKIAKPTMKDNAIVVVGELNVDGMMPGLGGGFDFYELGENLFTDEDTLNESVGEVKIREYIYFSETRQYLSRPQSKDYPYLLDYNDGTGYFFYYKPSELTTLSPETLSIVPTKADHYVIYADVCTISKEQLAKLNITFKKIPRDITRF
;
A
#
# COMPACT_ATOMS: atom_id res chain seq x y z
N MET A 1 -2.45 1.33 -13.44
CA MET A 1 -1.35 0.36 -13.69
C MET A 1 -1.60 -0.85 -12.81
N ASP A 2 -2.14 -1.90 -13.37
CA ASP A 2 -2.52 -3.14 -12.66
C ASP A 2 -1.30 -3.83 -12.00
N TYR A 3 -0.10 -3.53 -12.53
CA TYR A 3 1.17 -4.04 -12.01
C TYR A 3 1.45 -3.71 -10.54
N ALA A 4 1.03 -2.55 -10.05
CA ALA A 4 1.32 -2.13 -8.67
C ALA A 4 0.49 -2.95 -7.67
N GLU A 5 -0.78 -3.19 -7.94
CA GLU A 5 -1.65 -3.98 -7.08
C GLU A 5 -1.39 -5.47 -7.24
N ASP A 6 -1.46 -6.00 -8.47
CA ASP A 6 -1.40 -7.43 -8.73
C ASP A 6 -0.03 -8.06 -8.42
N ILE A 7 1.06 -7.30 -8.59
CA ILE A 7 2.41 -7.84 -8.42
C ILE A 7 3.10 -7.25 -7.20
N THR A 8 3.17 -5.92 -7.09
CA THR A 8 3.98 -5.29 -6.05
C THR A 8 3.34 -5.44 -4.67
N ALA A 9 2.07 -5.09 -4.52
CA ALA A 9 1.35 -5.24 -3.27
C ALA A 9 1.26 -6.71 -2.85
N GLU A 10 1.02 -7.63 -3.80
CA GLU A 10 0.99 -9.06 -3.51
C GLU A 10 2.35 -9.60 -3.03
N ARG A 11 3.45 -9.15 -3.61
CA ARG A 11 4.79 -9.52 -3.14
C ARG A 11 5.05 -9.05 -1.72
N VAL A 12 4.69 -7.81 -1.42
CA VAL A 12 4.82 -7.26 -0.06
C VAL A 12 3.95 -8.03 0.92
N ARG A 13 2.70 -8.33 0.56
CA ARG A 13 1.77 -9.13 1.38
C ARG A 13 2.35 -10.51 1.70
N ARG A 14 2.92 -11.20 0.71
CA ARG A 14 3.56 -12.51 0.92
C ARG A 14 4.75 -12.43 1.87
N VAL A 15 5.57 -11.39 1.78
CA VAL A 15 6.70 -11.21 2.71
C VAL A 15 6.20 -11.02 4.14
N MET A 16 5.07 -10.33 4.33
CA MET A 16 4.52 -10.05 5.65
C MET A 16 3.77 -11.24 6.27
N VAL A 17 2.95 -11.89 5.48
CA VAL A 17 2.09 -13.00 5.95
C VAL A 17 2.83 -14.34 5.89
N GLY A 18 3.81 -14.46 5.01
CA GLY A 18 4.45 -15.71 4.65
C GLY A 18 3.77 -16.38 3.45
N TYR A 19 4.45 -17.33 2.86
CA TYR A 19 3.94 -18.04 1.71
C TYR A 19 4.52 -19.46 1.59
N SER A 20 3.75 -20.35 1.01
CA SER A 20 4.24 -21.66 0.61
C SER A 20 5.02 -21.56 -0.68
N TYR A 21 6.13 -22.27 -0.77
CA TYR A 21 6.92 -22.33 -2.00
C TYR A 21 7.23 -23.77 -2.38
N LYS A 22 7.39 -23.99 -3.68
CA LYS A 22 7.92 -25.22 -4.26
C LYS A 22 9.23 -24.89 -4.93
N GLY A 23 10.26 -25.61 -4.54
CA GLY A 23 11.60 -25.42 -5.07
C GLY A 23 12.21 -26.72 -5.58
N ARG A 24 13.36 -26.60 -6.21
CA ARG A 24 14.20 -27.72 -6.58
C ARG A 24 15.60 -27.45 -6.06
N VAL A 25 16.12 -28.40 -5.30
CA VAL A 25 17.52 -28.40 -4.90
C VAL A 25 18.25 -29.37 -5.80
N ARG A 26 19.39 -28.93 -6.34
CA ARG A 26 20.27 -29.73 -7.15
C ARG A 26 21.54 -30.01 -6.36
N GLU A 27 21.95 -31.27 -6.33
CA GLU A 27 23.19 -31.71 -5.71
C GLU A 27 24.00 -32.49 -6.73
N GLU A 28 25.28 -32.14 -6.86
CA GLU A 28 26.22 -32.89 -7.69
C GLU A 28 26.70 -34.08 -6.90
N LEU A 29 26.31 -35.27 -7.34
CA LEU A 29 26.59 -36.54 -6.66
C LEU A 29 27.91 -37.15 -7.11
N TYR A 30 28.32 -36.89 -8.32
CA TYR A 30 29.57 -37.36 -8.91
C TYR A 30 30.13 -36.33 -9.86
N HIS A 31 31.43 -36.10 -9.73
CA HIS A 31 32.20 -35.26 -10.64
C HIS A 31 33.57 -35.85 -10.89
N LYS A 32 33.87 -36.18 -12.12
CA LYS A 32 35.17 -36.70 -12.54
C LYS A 32 35.69 -35.95 -13.74
N GLY A 33 36.67 -35.10 -13.56
CA GLY A 33 37.36 -34.38 -14.64
C GLY A 33 38.08 -35.34 -15.60
N LEU A 34 37.93 -35.08 -16.89
CA LEU A 34 38.58 -35.85 -17.94
C LEU A 34 39.84 -35.16 -18.44
N THR A 35 40.88 -35.93 -18.56
CA THR A 35 42.18 -35.52 -19.12
C THR A 35 42.65 -36.52 -20.16
N SER A 36 43.55 -36.14 -21.03
CA SER A 36 44.11 -37.07 -22.04
C SER A 36 44.67 -38.36 -21.40
N ALA A 37 45.20 -38.28 -20.19
CA ALA A 37 45.78 -39.43 -19.46
C ALA A 37 44.75 -40.41 -18.90
N ASN A 38 43.52 -39.95 -18.61
CA ASN A 38 42.49 -40.79 -18.00
C ASN A 38 41.33 -41.15 -18.94
N LEU A 39 41.32 -40.65 -20.18
CA LEU A 39 40.32 -41.00 -21.19
C LEU A 39 40.10 -42.52 -21.34
N PRO A 40 41.14 -43.37 -21.31
CA PRO A 40 40.93 -44.83 -21.41
C PRO A 40 40.12 -45.41 -20.21
N LYS A 41 40.03 -44.70 -19.09
CA LYS A 41 39.29 -45.12 -17.89
C LYS A 41 37.84 -44.62 -17.85
N VAL A 42 37.36 -43.93 -18.89
CA VAL A 42 35.99 -43.45 -18.99
C VAL A 42 34.94 -44.53 -18.70
N PRO A 43 35.05 -45.76 -19.25
CA PRO A 43 34.09 -46.80 -18.90
C PRO A 43 33.96 -47.07 -17.38
N GLN A 44 35.10 -47.14 -16.69
CA GLN A 44 35.14 -47.31 -15.23
C GLN A 44 34.47 -46.16 -14.48
N PHE A 45 34.73 -44.90 -14.92
CA PHE A 45 34.10 -43.73 -14.32
C PHE A 45 32.58 -43.69 -14.55
N LEU A 46 32.11 -44.21 -15.68
CA LEU A 46 30.67 -44.34 -15.96
C LEU A 46 30.02 -45.42 -15.07
N GLU A 47 30.73 -46.54 -14.78
CA GLU A 47 30.25 -47.56 -13.84
C GLU A 47 30.16 -46.98 -12.42
N GLU A 48 31.21 -46.30 -11.95
CA GLU A 48 31.21 -45.60 -10.66
C GLU A 48 30.05 -44.60 -10.57
N ALA A 49 29.86 -43.77 -11.59
CA ALA A 49 28.80 -42.80 -11.67
C ALA A 49 27.40 -43.43 -11.65
N ASN A 50 27.21 -44.60 -12.31
CA ASN A 50 25.94 -45.32 -12.27
C ASN A 50 25.72 -45.95 -10.89
N SER A 51 26.75 -46.53 -10.25
CA SER A 51 26.64 -47.07 -8.91
C SER A 51 26.24 -46.01 -7.88
N ILE A 52 26.83 -44.80 -7.98
CA ILE A 52 26.46 -43.65 -7.13
C ILE A 52 25.03 -43.23 -7.41
N ARG A 53 24.63 -43.18 -8.67
CA ARG A 53 23.26 -42.87 -9.06
C ARG A 53 22.26 -43.85 -8.44
N GLU A 54 22.52 -45.15 -8.54
CA GLU A 54 21.65 -46.20 -8.01
C GLU A 54 21.57 -46.17 -6.48
N ALA A 55 22.68 -45.91 -5.79
CA ALA A 55 22.71 -45.80 -4.34
C ALA A 55 21.92 -44.59 -3.78
N ASN A 56 21.63 -43.63 -4.61
CA ASN A 56 20.93 -42.39 -4.19
C ASN A 56 19.50 -42.26 -4.74
N VAL A 57 18.95 -43.27 -5.40
CA VAL A 57 17.62 -43.21 -6.03
C VAL A 57 16.53 -42.84 -5.03
N GLU A 58 16.58 -43.34 -3.82
CA GLU A 58 15.58 -43.06 -2.78
C GLU A 58 15.69 -41.67 -2.17
N ARG A 59 16.88 -41.03 -2.26
CA ARG A 59 17.14 -39.72 -1.67
C ARG A 59 16.63 -38.56 -2.53
N PHE A 60 16.54 -38.73 -3.83
CA PHE A 60 16.22 -37.69 -4.79
C PHE A 60 14.92 -37.97 -5.56
N THR A 61 14.17 -36.91 -5.89
CA THR A 61 12.97 -37.02 -6.72
C THR A 61 13.34 -37.46 -8.15
N LYS A 62 14.52 -37.05 -8.61
CA LYS A 62 15.05 -37.42 -9.93
C LYS A 62 16.57 -37.37 -9.90
N ILE A 63 17.21 -38.35 -10.51
CA ILE A 63 18.66 -38.32 -10.73
C ILE A 63 18.92 -38.45 -12.23
N ALA A 64 19.71 -37.54 -12.75
CA ALA A 64 20.14 -37.57 -14.14
C ALA A 64 21.05 -38.78 -14.42
N LYS A 65 21.02 -39.30 -15.64
CA LYS A 65 22.05 -40.29 -16.07
C LYS A 65 23.41 -39.60 -16.10
N PRO A 66 24.50 -40.35 -15.93
CA PRO A 66 25.83 -39.79 -16.11
C PRO A 66 25.95 -39.05 -17.47
N THR A 67 26.37 -37.81 -17.42
CA THR A 67 26.53 -36.97 -18.62
C THR A 67 27.92 -36.38 -18.65
N MET A 68 28.44 -36.17 -19.85
CA MET A 68 29.69 -35.44 -20.05
C MET A 68 29.34 -33.93 -20.17
N LYS A 69 29.92 -33.16 -19.29
CA LYS A 69 29.77 -31.69 -19.28
C LYS A 69 31.11 -31.07 -18.84
N ASP A 70 31.56 -30.03 -19.55
CA ASP A 70 32.76 -29.26 -19.22
C ASP A 70 34.01 -30.11 -18.95
N ASN A 71 34.25 -31.10 -19.84
CA ASN A 71 35.32 -32.08 -19.70
C ASN A 71 35.26 -32.92 -18.41
N ALA A 72 34.09 -33.13 -17.88
CA ALA A 72 33.89 -34.01 -16.71
C ALA A 72 32.68 -34.90 -16.92
N ILE A 73 32.69 -36.08 -16.24
CA ILE A 73 31.50 -36.92 -16.09
C ILE A 73 30.82 -36.45 -14.82
N VAL A 74 29.56 -36.07 -14.91
CA VAL A 74 28.77 -35.57 -13.79
C VAL A 74 27.46 -36.33 -13.64
N VAL A 75 27.04 -36.52 -12.39
CA VAL A 75 25.71 -37.01 -11.99
C VAL A 75 25.08 -35.98 -11.07
N VAL A 76 23.88 -35.53 -11.40
CA VAL A 76 23.15 -34.55 -10.59
C VAL A 76 21.84 -35.13 -10.13
N GLY A 77 21.61 -35.07 -8.81
CA GLY A 77 20.33 -35.34 -8.17
C GLY A 77 19.48 -34.08 -8.03
N GLU A 78 18.21 -34.21 -8.26
CA GLU A 78 17.21 -33.14 -8.06
C GLU A 78 16.23 -33.61 -6.97
N LEU A 79 16.06 -32.78 -5.93
CA LEU A 79 15.08 -32.99 -4.89
C LEU A 79 14.03 -31.87 -4.99
N ASN A 80 12.77 -32.24 -5.13
CA ASN A 80 11.69 -31.29 -4.97
C ASN A 80 11.51 -31.00 -3.48
N VAL A 81 11.50 -29.74 -3.13
CA VAL A 81 11.25 -29.28 -1.75
C VAL A 81 10.01 -28.42 -1.72
N ASP A 82 9.12 -28.74 -0.82
CA ASP A 82 8.00 -27.93 -0.46
C ASP A 82 8.27 -27.31 0.91
N GLY A 83 8.10 -26.02 1.02
CA GLY A 83 8.38 -25.33 2.28
C GLY A 83 7.40 -24.19 2.51
N MET A 84 7.43 -23.67 3.72
CA MET A 84 6.72 -22.48 4.14
C MET A 84 7.76 -21.44 4.54
N MET A 85 7.75 -20.29 3.86
CA MET A 85 8.50 -19.14 4.30
C MET A 85 7.66 -18.39 5.33
N PRO A 86 8.14 -18.28 6.58
CA PRO A 86 7.39 -17.55 7.61
C PRO A 86 7.33 -16.07 7.23
N GLY A 87 6.21 -15.43 7.56
CA GLY A 87 6.05 -14.00 7.38
C GLY A 87 6.87 -13.20 8.40
N LEU A 88 7.25 -11.99 8.02
CA LEU A 88 7.94 -11.05 8.91
C LEU A 88 6.98 -10.37 9.89
N GLY A 89 5.67 -10.52 9.70
CA GLY A 89 4.63 -9.77 10.43
C GLY A 89 4.52 -8.33 9.98
N GLY A 90 3.70 -7.56 10.70
CA GLY A 90 3.41 -6.17 10.39
C GLY A 90 2.27 -5.99 9.39
N GLY A 91 2.15 -4.79 8.86
CA GLY A 91 1.16 -4.40 7.85
C GLY A 91 1.73 -3.31 6.95
N PHE A 92 1.07 -3.04 5.84
CA PHE A 92 1.37 -1.92 4.96
C PHE A 92 0.08 -1.36 4.39
N ASP A 93 0.09 -0.08 4.08
CA ASP A 93 -1.00 0.58 3.39
C ASP A 93 -0.66 0.70 1.92
N PHE A 94 -1.60 0.34 1.07
CA PHE A 94 -1.50 0.49 -0.37
C PHE A 94 -2.40 1.64 -0.81
N TYR A 95 -1.84 2.61 -1.51
CA TYR A 95 -2.56 3.80 -1.97
C TYR A 95 -2.50 3.90 -3.49
N GLU A 96 -3.62 4.27 -4.07
CA GLU A 96 -3.73 4.66 -5.47
C GLU A 96 -3.98 6.16 -5.59
N LEU A 97 -3.47 6.75 -6.65
CA LEU A 97 -3.80 8.14 -6.98
C LEU A 97 -5.25 8.19 -7.47
N GLY A 98 -6.06 8.94 -6.75
CA GLY A 98 -7.42 9.26 -7.16
C GLY A 98 -7.47 10.44 -8.14
N GLU A 99 -8.68 10.95 -8.38
CA GLU A 99 -8.87 12.18 -9.12
C GLU A 99 -8.27 13.37 -8.37
N ASN A 100 -7.81 14.37 -9.12
CA ASN A 100 -7.28 15.58 -8.54
C ASN A 100 -8.35 16.29 -7.71
N LEU A 101 -7.99 16.68 -6.49
CA LEU A 101 -8.90 17.38 -5.59
C LEU A 101 -9.20 18.81 -6.04
N PHE A 102 -8.26 19.40 -6.77
CA PHE A 102 -8.41 20.73 -7.37
C PHE A 102 -8.36 20.62 -8.89
N THR A 103 -9.11 21.48 -9.53
CA THR A 103 -9.09 21.68 -10.98
C THR A 103 -7.83 22.45 -11.40
N ASP A 104 -7.56 22.54 -12.70
CA ASP A 104 -6.45 23.35 -13.24
C ASP A 104 -6.60 24.86 -12.94
N GLU A 105 -7.79 25.29 -12.51
CA GLU A 105 -8.11 26.66 -12.10
C GLU A 105 -8.01 26.88 -10.58
N ASP A 106 -7.39 25.95 -9.85
CA ASP A 106 -7.25 25.95 -8.39
C ASP A 106 -8.60 25.96 -7.64
N THR A 107 -9.68 25.54 -8.28
CA THR A 107 -10.98 25.38 -7.64
C THR A 107 -11.22 23.94 -7.20
N LEU A 108 -12.08 23.76 -6.19
CA LEU A 108 -12.41 22.44 -5.67
C LEU A 108 -13.10 21.58 -6.73
N ASN A 109 -12.55 20.41 -6.98
CA ASN A 109 -13.17 19.43 -7.87
C ASN A 109 -14.28 18.65 -7.12
N GLU A 110 -15.52 19.08 -7.31
CA GLU A 110 -16.67 18.49 -6.64
C GLU A 110 -16.99 17.05 -7.08
N SER A 111 -16.44 16.60 -8.24
CA SER A 111 -16.61 15.21 -8.71
C SER A 111 -15.95 14.16 -7.82
N VAL A 112 -14.93 14.57 -7.06
CA VAL A 112 -14.23 13.72 -6.08
C VAL A 112 -15.17 13.23 -4.97
N GLY A 113 -16.22 13.98 -4.68
CA GLY A 113 -17.23 13.68 -3.68
C GLY A 113 -16.91 14.22 -2.29
N GLU A 114 -17.98 14.63 -1.57
CA GLU A 114 -17.87 15.31 -0.27
C GLU A 114 -17.05 14.53 0.76
N VAL A 115 -17.16 13.21 0.82
CA VAL A 115 -16.47 12.38 1.81
C VAL A 115 -14.95 12.55 1.71
N LYS A 116 -14.40 12.42 0.50
CA LYS A 116 -12.95 12.56 0.27
C LYS A 116 -12.46 13.99 0.49
N ILE A 117 -13.28 14.98 0.15
CA ILE A 117 -12.98 16.39 0.42
C ILE A 117 -12.87 16.62 1.93
N ARG A 118 -13.80 16.11 2.72
CA ARG A 118 -13.80 16.17 4.19
C ARG A 118 -12.56 15.53 4.79
N GLU A 119 -12.21 14.33 4.34
CA GLU A 119 -11.00 13.61 4.76
C GLU A 119 -9.74 14.42 4.47
N TYR A 120 -9.63 14.97 3.27
CA TYR A 120 -8.50 15.80 2.89
C TYR A 120 -8.38 17.06 3.74
N ILE A 121 -9.48 17.79 3.95
CA ILE A 121 -9.49 19.02 4.77
C ILE A 121 -9.02 18.69 6.19
N TYR A 122 -9.58 17.65 6.82
CA TYR A 122 -9.19 17.29 8.16
C TYR A 122 -7.74 16.85 8.24
N PHE A 123 -7.28 16.04 7.30
CA PHE A 123 -5.89 15.62 7.24
C PHE A 123 -4.91 16.79 6.99
N SER A 124 -5.28 17.75 6.14
CA SER A 124 -4.44 18.93 5.88
C SER A 124 -4.24 19.81 7.12
N GLU A 125 -5.26 19.90 7.98
CA GLU A 125 -5.23 20.66 9.21
C GLU A 125 -4.51 19.95 10.36
N THR A 126 -4.74 18.65 10.52
CA THR A 126 -4.36 17.90 11.72
C THR A 126 -3.27 16.88 11.50
N ARG A 127 -3.00 16.48 10.24
CA ARG A 127 -2.18 15.33 9.84
C ARG A 127 -2.70 13.99 10.41
N GLN A 128 -3.98 13.95 10.77
CA GLN A 128 -4.67 12.75 11.24
C GLN A 128 -5.77 12.36 10.26
N TYR A 129 -6.05 11.07 10.19
CA TYR A 129 -7.17 10.57 9.38
C TYR A 129 -8.50 10.89 10.04
N LEU A 130 -9.48 11.27 9.23
CA LEU A 130 -10.84 11.47 9.70
C LEU A 130 -11.48 10.10 9.97
N SER A 131 -11.58 9.72 11.24
CA SER A 131 -12.16 8.44 11.66
C SER A 131 -13.65 8.52 11.94
N ARG A 132 -14.18 9.72 12.16
CA ARG A 132 -15.59 9.93 12.44
C ARG A 132 -16.43 9.97 11.16
N PRO A 133 -17.45 9.11 11.02
CA PRO A 133 -18.40 9.24 9.92
C PRO A 133 -19.24 10.51 10.08
N GLN A 134 -19.70 11.05 8.95
CA GLN A 134 -20.61 12.21 8.96
C GLN A 134 -21.88 11.88 9.76
N SER A 135 -22.18 12.70 10.77
CA SER A 135 -23.38 12.55 11.58
C SER A 135 -24.54 13.32 10.97
N LYS A 136 -25.75 12.77 11.06
CA LYS A 136 -26.98 13.48 10.68
C LYS A 136 -27.30 14.66 11.62
N ASP A 137 -26.91 14.53 12.89
CA ASP A 137 -27.16 15.57 13.89
C ASP A 137 -26.15 16.72 13.77
N TYR A 138 -24.95 16.42 13.30
CA TYR A 138 -23.85 17.40 13.14
C TYR A 138 -23.22 17.25 11.75
N PRO A 139 -23.94 17.59 10.70
CA PRO A 139 -23.52 17.29 9.32
C PRO A 139 -22.25 18.02 8.89
N TYR A 140 -21.94 19.14 9.51
CA TYR A 140 -20.79 19.98 9.13
C TYR A 140 -19.56 19.75 10.02
N LEU A 141 -19.69 19.03 11.11
CA LEU A 141 -18.56 18.68 11.98
C LEU A 141 -17.67 17.67 11.28
N LEU A 142 -16.37 17.93 11.21
CA LEU A 142 -15.34 16.94 10.82
C LEU A 142 -14.98 16.12 12.06
N ASP A 143 -14.23 16.69 12.98
CA ASP A 143 -13.90 16.12 14.28
C ASP A 143 -13.28 17.18 15.19
N TYR A 144 -12.88 16.76 16.39
CA TYR A 144 -12.13 17.56 17.35
C TYR A 144 -10.70 17.04 17.47
N ASN A 145 -9.73 17.95 17.56
CA ASN A 145 -8.34 17.62 17.82
C ASN A 145 -7.68 18.72 18.65
N ASP A 146 -7.01 18.36 19.74
CA ASP A 146 -6.28 19.26 20.63
C ASP A 146 -7.07 20.53 21.03
N GLY A 147 -8.30 20.36 21.50
CA GLY A 147 -9.17 21.46 21.91
C GLY A 147 -9.76 22.27 20.77
N THR A 148 -9.43 21.96 19.52
CA THR A 148 -9.94 22.62 18.31
C THR A 148 -11.02 21.79 17.64
N GLY A 149 -12.16 22.43 17.35
CA GLY A 149 -13.23 21.85 16.54
C GLY A 149 -13.09 22.24 15.06
N TYR A 150 -13.14 21.27 14.17
CA TYR A 150 -13.00 21.45 12.72
C TYR A 150 -14.36 21.27 12.06
N PHE A 151 -14.76 22.25 11.24
CA PHE A 151 -16.06 22.26 10.58
C PHE A 151 -15.91 22.55 9.09
N PHE A 152 -16.64 21.78 8.29
CA PHE A 152 -16.75 21.98 6.84
C PHE A 152 -18.20 22.30 6.51
N TYR A 153 -18.55 23.60 6.56
CA TYR A 153 -19.88 24.10 6.20
C TYR A 153 -19.95 24.22 4.68
N TYR A 154 -20.33 23.11 4.07
CA TYR A 154 -20.38 22.95 2.63
C TYR A 154 -21.72 22.33 2.20
N LYS A 155 -22.23 22.79 1.07
CA LYS A 155 -23.38 22.24 0.37
C LYS A 155 -23.07 22.19 -1.12
N PRO A 156 -23.29 21.07 -1.81
CA PRO A 156 -22.88 20.89 -3.23
C PRO A 156 -23.49 21.93 -4.18
N SER A 157 -24.73 22.34 -3.96
CA SER A 157 -25.50 23.17 -4.91
C SER A 157 -25.80 24.57 -4.40
N GLU A 158 -25.32 24.94 -3.23
CA GLU A 158 -25.64 26.22 -2.59
C GLU A 158 -24.37 26.85 -2.01
N LEU A 159 -24.28 28.20 -2.10
CA LEU A 159 -23.25 28.91 -1.37
C LEU A 159 -23.55 28.95 0.12
N THR A 160 -22.54 28.62 0.91
CA THR A 160 -22.63 28.65 2.35
C THR A 160 -22.04 29.95 2.91
N THR A 161 -22.78 30.61 3.82
CA THR A 161 -22.35 31.84 4.46
C THR A 161 -22.23 31.65 5.95
N LEU A 162 -21.02 31.82 6.48
CA LEU A 162 -20.80 31.88 7.91
C LEU A 162 -21.24 33.29 8.41
N SER A 163 -22.34 33.33 9.15
CA SER A 163 -22.94 34.54 9.73
C SER A 163 -23.24 34.31 11.22
N PRO A 164 -23.57 35.34 12.00
CA PRO A 164 -23.97 35.14 13.40
C PRO A 164 -25.13 34.15 13.56
N GLU A 165 -26.07 34.10 12.64
CA GLU A 165 -27.24 33.23 12.64
C GLU A 165 -26.83 31.77 12.38
N THR A 166 -25.83 31.57 11.52
CA THR A 166 -25.37 30.21 11.14
C THR A 166 -24.38 29.62 12.13
N LEU A 167 -23.94 30.34 13.16
CA LEU A 167 -23.06 29.80 14.20
C LEU A 167 -23.68 28.64 14.99
N SER A 168 -24.99 28.44 14.87
CA SER A 168 -25.69 27.28 15.43
C SER A 168 -25.22 25.91 14.86
N ILE A 169 -24.45 25.92 13.78
CA ILE A 169 -23.79 24.71 13.25
C ILE A 169 -22.75 24.13 14.20
N VAL A 170 -22.26 24.92 15.18
CA VAL A 170 -21.28 24.49 16.18
C VAL A 170 -22.03 23.91 17.40
N PRO A 171 -22.06 22.59 17.58
CA PRO A 171 -22.91 21.97 18.59
C PRO A 171 -22.30 21.96 19.99
N THR A 172 -20.99 22.03 20.10
CA THR A 172 -20.26 21.88 21.36
C THR A 172 -19.20 22.95 21.52
N LYS A 173 -18.90 23.27 22.77
CA LYS A 173 -17.86 24.24 23.11
C LYS A 173 -16.48 23.60 22.97
N ALA A 174 -15.61 24.27 22.21
CA ALA A 174 -14.17 23.99 22.11
C ALA A 174 -13.37 25.26 22.45
N ASP A 175 -12.07 25.12 22.64
CA ASP A 175 -11.19 26.26 22.91
C ASP A 175 -10.97 27.11 21.64
N HIS A 176 -10.98 26.45 20.49
CA HIS A 176 -10.80 27.07 19.18
C HIS A 176 -11.67 26.38 18.12
N TYR A 177 -11.98 27.10 17.03
CA TYR A 177 -12.76 26.57 15.91
C TYR A 177 -12.10 26.90 14.58
N VAL A 178 -12.00 25.93 13.70
CA VAL A 178 -11.64 26.13 12.29
C VAL A 178 -12.88 25.82 11.45
N ILE A 179 -13.41 26.83 10.77
CA ILE A 179 -14.66 26.72 10.01
C ILE A 179 -14.40 27.07 8.55
N TYR A 180 -14.64 26.11 7.68
CA TYR A 180 -14.64 26.30 6.23
C TYR A 180 -16.04 26.63 5.75
N ALA A 181 -16.18 27.72 4.96
CA ALA A 181 -17.40 28.08 4.25
C ALA A 181 -17.05 28.90 3.00
N ASP A 182 -18.01 29.12 2.10
CA ASP A 182 -17.78 29.89 0.87
C ASP A 182 -17.61 31.38 1.18
N VAL A 183 -18.43 31.94 2.06
CA VAL A 183 -18.44 33.36 2.45
C VAL A 183 -18.48 33.49 3.96
N CYS A 184 -17.91 34.59 4.49
CA CYS A 184 -18.04 34.98 5.89
C CYS A 184 -18.49 36.42 5.99
N THR A 185 -19.55 36.68 6.76
CA THR A 185 -20.08 38.04 7.04
C THR A 185 -19.73 38.50 8.45
N ILE A 186 -19.12 37.67 9.27
CA ILE A 186 -18.70 38.01 10.62
C ILE A 186 -17.41 38.84 10.55
N SER A 187 -17.34 39.93 11.31
CA SER A 187 -16.14 40.76 11.36
C SER A 187 -14.95 40.02 11.97
N LYS A 188 -13.72 40.40 11.58
CA LYS A 188 -12.48 39.79 12.12
C LYS A 188 -12.40 39.90 13.63
N GLU A 189 -12.90 41.04 14.19
CA GLU A 189 -12.90 41.27 15.63
C GLU A 189 -13.86 40.30 16.37
N GLN A 190 -15.02 40.02 15.77
CA GLN A 190 -15.99 39.08 16.30
C GLN A 190 -15.47 37.61 16.18
N LEU A 191 -14.88 37.26 15.04
CA LEU A 191 -14.24 35.93 14.88
C LEU A 191 -13.16 35.70 15.93
N ALA A 192 -12.30 36.70 16.18
CA ALA A 192 -11.26 36.61 17.22
C ALA A 192 -11.85 36.44 18.63
N LYS A 193 -12.93 37.17 18.98
CA LYS A 193 -13.63 37.03 20.26
C LYS A 193 -14.25 35.66 20.47
N LEU A 194 -14.66 35.01 19.37
CA LEU A 194 -15.27 33.67 19.38
C LEU A 194 -14.25 32.55 19.20
N ASN A 195 -12.96 32.88 19.11
CA ASN A 195 -11.88 31.95 18.79
C ASN A 195 -12.12 31.16 17.50
N ILE A 196 -12.63 31.81 16.46
CA ILE A 196 -12.93 31.21 15.16
C ILE A 196 -11.87 31.61 14.14
N THR A 197 -11.26 30.64 13.50
CA THR A 197 -10.51 30.81 12.26
C THR A 197 -11.40 30.43 11.09
N PHE A 198 -11.78 31.43 10.28
CA PHE A 198 -12.51 31.21 9.03
C PHE A 198 -11.53 30.87 7.92
N LYS A 199 -11.86 29.84 7.13
CA LYS A 199 -11.15 29.48 5.90
C LYS A 199 -12.14 29.39 4.74
N LYS A 200 -11.82 30.09 3.66
CA LYS A 200 -12.66 30.09 2.45
C LYS A 200 -12.51 28.79 1.69
N ILE A 201 -13.63 28.20 1.27
CA ILE A 201 -13.63 27.05 0.36
C ILE A 201 -13.24 27.60 -1.04
N PRO A 202 -12.22 27.05 -1.70
CA PRO A 202 -11.80 27.48 -3.05
C PRO A 202 -12.77 26.94 -4.10
N ARG A 203 -13.89 27.62 -4.26
CA ARG A 203 -14.97 27.27 -5.17
C ARG A 203 -15.16 28.37 -6.20
N ASP A 204 -15.45 27.99 -7.45
CA ASP A 204 -15.86 28.97 -8.46
C ASP A 204 -17.27 29.48 -8.13
N ILE A 205 -17.32 30.74 -7.66
CA ILE A 205 -18.55 31.40 -7.25
C ILE A 205 -19.26 32.06 -8.46
N THR A 206 -18.62 32.03 -9.64
CA THR A 206 -19.11 32.77 -10.82
C THR A 206 -20.19 32.03 -11.63
N ARG A 207 -20.54 30.80 -11.22
CA ARG A 207 -21.50 29.94 -11.94
C ARG A 207 -22.96 30.07 -11.49
N PHE A 208 -23.35 31.19 -10.89
CA PHE A 208 -24.75 31.45 -10.51
C PHE A 208 -25.32 32.68 -11.20
#